data_8c3fcfe439d39208941e6168870f0ab7
#
_entry.id   8c3fcfe439d39208941e6168870f0ab7
#
_cell.length_a   1.000
_cell.length_b   1.000
_cell.length_c   1.000
_cell.angle_alpha   90.00
_cell.angle_beta   90.00
_cell.angle_gamma   90.00
#
_symmetry.space_group_name_H-M   'P 1'
#
loop_
_entity.id
_entity.type
_entity.pdbx_description
1 polymer ?
#
loop_
_entity_poly.entity_id
_entity_poly.type
_entity_poly.pdbx_seq_one_letter_code
_entity_poly.pdbx_strand_id
1 'polypeptide(L)'
;MGSDDSNLKRIEIAERLKRARELSGLSQAQVASKLDVQRPAISEIEAGRRKVSAEELVQFSKLYKVDSSWLLGEDEDSELAKGKLKFAARELSKMSEEDKNKLFEILNILPK
;
A
#
# COMPACT_ATOMS: atom_id res chain seq x y z
N MET A 1 -19.36 -4.51 18.35
CA MET A 1 -19.23 -3.14 18.30
C MET A 1 -18.50 -2.63 17.09
N GLY A 2 -19.22 -1.90 16.26
CA GLY A 2 -18.69 -1.44 15.02
C GLY A 2 -17.54 -0.44 15.14
N SER A 3 -17.44 0.28 16.28
CA SER A 3 -16.42 1.31 16.42
C SER A 3 -15.01 0.72 16.49
N ASP A 4 -14.83 -0.44 17.12
CA ASP A 4 -13.52 -1.08 17.22
C ASP A 4 -13.06 -1.57 15.85
N ASP A 5 -13.97 -2.20 15.09
CA ASP A 5 -13.67 -2.66 13.74
C ASP A 5 -13.34 -1.49 12.82
N SER A 6 -14.08 -0.39 12.95
CA SER A 6 -13.83 0.82 12.14
C SER A 6 -12.46 1.40 12.43
N ASN A 7 -12.04 1.42 13.71
CA ASN A 7 -10.75 1.95 14.09
C ASN A 7 -9.61 1.09 13.57
N LEU A 8 -9.75 -0.23 13.67
CA LEU A 8 -8.75 -1.16 13.16
C LEU A 8 -8.61 -1.03 11.64
N LYS A 9 -9.73 -0.90 10.94
CA LYS A 9 -9.71 -0.73 9.49
C LYS A 9 -9.03 0.58 9.09
N ARG A 10 -9.31 1.64 9.81
CA ARG A 10 -8.69 2.94 9.56
C ARG A 10 -7.18 2.89 9.75
N ILE A 11 -6.73 2.19 10.79
CA ILE A 11 -5.30 2.02 11.06
C ILE A 11 -4.64 1.20 9.96
N GLU A 12 -5.30 0.14 9.51
CA GLU A 12 -4.79 -0.69 8.41
C GLU A 12 -4.61 0.13 7.13
N ILE A 13 -5.62 0.92 6.78
CA ILE A 13 -5.55 1.80 5.61
C ILE A 13 -4.41 2.81 5.77
N ALA A 14 -4.27 3.39 6.96
CA ALA A 14 -3.22 4.35 7.27
C ALA A 14 -1.83 3.75 7.04
N GLU A 15 -1.62 2.53 7.51
CA GLU A 15 -0.34 1.85 7.35
C GLU A 15 -0.03 1.56 5.89
N ARG A 16 -1.03 1.17 5.12
CA ARG A 16 -0.86 0.90 3.69
C ARG A 16 -0.57 2.17 2.92
N LEU A 17 -1.24 3.27 3.25
CA LEU A 17 -0.97 4.56 2.63
C LEU A 17 0.45 5.02 2.91
N LYS A 18 0.89 4.89 4.15
CA LYS A 18 2.26 5.26 4.50
C LYS A 18 3.27 4.41 3.75
N ARG A 19 3.04 3.10 3.68
CA ARG A 19 3.93 2.19 2.95
C ARG A 19 3.99 2.55 1.47
N ALA A 20 2.83 2.82 0.85
CA ALA A 20 2.78 3.20 -0.56
C ALA A 20 3.54 4.50 -0.81
N ARG A 21 3.40 5.46 0.10
CA ARG A 21 4.14 6.72 -0.01
C ARG A 21 5.64 6.48 0.05
N GLU A 22 6.08 5.71 1.03
CA GLU A 22 7.50 5.41 1.20
C GLU A 22 8.08 4.67 0.00
N LEU A 23 7.34 3.70 -0.52
CA LEU A 23 7.75 2.96 -1.71
C LEU A 23 7.80 3.86 -2.96
N SER A 24 6.97 4.89 -2.98
CA SER A 24 6.97 5.86 -4.08
C SER A 24 8.08 6.90 -3.95
N GLY A 25 8.79 6.91 -2.84
CA GLY A 25 9.87 7.86 -2.61
C GLY A 25 9.42 9.28 -2.33
N LEU A 26 8.17 9.46 -1.90
CA LEU A 26 7.61 10.78 -1.67
C LEU A 26 7.56 11.10 -0.19
N SER A 27 7.79 12.37 0.16
CA SER A 27 7.59 12.85 1.52
C SER A 27 6.12 13.21 1.73
N GLN A 28 5.72 13.35 2.99
CA GLN A 28 4.37 13.81 3.30
C GLN A 28 4.09 15.19 2.69
N ALA A 29 5.08 16.07 2.71
CA ALA A 29 4.93 17.41 2.14
C ALA A 29 4.74 17.34 0.62
N GLN A 30 5.46 16.47 -0.06
CA GLN A 30 5.31 16.29 -1.49
C GLN A 30 3.93 15.76 -1.86
N VAL A 31 3.44 14.79 -1.09
CA VAL A 31 2.10 14.23 -1.31
C VAL A 31 1.04 15.31 -1.08
N ALA A 32 1.17 16.07 0.00
CA ALA A 32 0.23 17.14 0.30
C ALA A 32 0.16 18.16 -0.85
N SER A 33 1.33 18.51 -1.38
CA SER A 33 1.40 19.44 -2.51
C SER A 33 0.70 18.86 -3.75
N LYS A 34 0.95 17.59 -4.05
CA LYS A 34 0.38 16.94 -5.23
C LYS A 34 -1.14 16.78 -5.14
N LEU A 35 -1.66 16.61 -3.93
CA LEU A 35 -3.10 16.44 -3.71
C LEU A 35 -3.79 17.75 -3.34
N ASP A 36 -3.04 18.85 -3.30
CA ASP A 36 -3.55 20.17 -2.96
C ASP A 36 -4.23 20.19 -1.58
N VAL A 37 -3.55 19.61 -0.60
CA VAL A 37 -4.00 19.62 0.80
C VAL A 37 -2.83 20.07 1.67
N GLN A 38 -3.12 20.33 2.93
CA GLN A 38 -2.09 20.71 3.89
C GLN A 38 -1.36 19.45 4.40
N ARG A 39 -0.06 19.59 4.68
CA ARG A 39 0.73 18.48 5.18
C ARG A 39 0.12 17.83 6.43
N PRO A 40 -0.41 18.58 7.41
CA PRO A 40 -1.03 17.94 8.58
C PRO A 40 -2.15 16.97 8.24
N ALA A 41 -2.88 17.19 7.13
CA ALA A 41 -3.91 16.26 6.69
C ALA A 41 -3.30 14.90 6.36
N ILE A 42 -2.17 14.89 5.66
CA ILE A 42 -1.49 13.64 5.31
C ILE A 42 -0.97 12.95 6.58
N SER A 43 -0.36 13.73 7.48
CA SER A 43 0.14 13.19 8.74
C SER A 43 -0.97 12.55 9.58
N GLU A 44 -2.13 13.20 9.66
CA GLU A 44 -3.26 12.67 10.41
C GLU A 44 -3.84 11.40 9.79
N ILE A 45 -3.91 11.37 8.46
CA ILE A 45 -4.37 10.17 7.74
C ILE A 45 -3.42 9.00 8.01
N GLU A 46 -2.12 9.21 7.87
CA GLU A 46 -1.13 8.14 8.04
C GLU A 46 -0.99 7.70 9.49
N ALA A 47 -1.37 8.54 10.43
CA ALA A 47 -1.38 8.18 11.85
C ALA A 47 -2.66 7.45 12.25
N GLY A 48 -3.62 7.32 11.34
CA GLY A 48 -4.89 6.64 11.63
C GLY A 48 -5.86 7.47 12.44
N ARG A 49 -5.62 8.76 12.56
CA ARG A 49 -6.48 9.68 13.35
C ARG A 49 -7.59 10.31 12.51
N ARG A 50 -7.46 10.30 11.19
CA ARG A 50 -8.43 10.89 10.29
C ARG A 50 -8.82 9.86 9.24
N LYS A 51 -10.13 9.75 8.98
CA LYS A 51 -10.64 8.87 7.94
C LYS A 51 -10.28 9.38 6.56
N VAL A 52 -10.07 8.45 5.63
CA VAL A 52 -9.85 8.76 4.22
C VAL A 52 -11.20 8.68 3.51
N SER A 53 -11.56 9.71 2.78
CA SER A 53 -12.78 9.67 1.98
C SER A 53 -12.57 8.79 0.74
N ALA A 54 -13.67 8.38 0.12
CA ALA A 54 -13.59 7.59 -1.11
C ALA A 54 -12.86 8.36 -2.21
N GLU A 55 -13.11 9.66 -2.31
CA GLU A 55 -12.46 10.50 -3.31
C GLU A 55 -10.95 10.59 -3.06
N GLU A 56 -10.58 10.76 -1.80
CA GLU A 56 -9.16 10.80 -1.42
C GLU A 56 -8.48 9.48 -1.72
N LEU A 57 -9.17 8.38 -1.46
CA LEU A 57 -8.63 7.05 -1.73
C LEU A 57 -8.31 6.88 -3.21
N VAL A 58 -9.20 7.35 -4.08
CA VAL A 58 -8.97 7.32 -5.53
C VAL A 58 -7.76 8.16 -5.89
N GLN A 59 -7.61 9.33 -5.29
CA GLN A 59 -6.48 10.21 -5.53
C GLN A 59 -5.16 9.55 -5.10
N PHE A 60 -5.14 8.93 -3.92
CA PHE A 60 -3.96 8.21 -3.44
C PHE A 60 -3.63 7.03 -4.35
N SER A 61 -4.65 6.29 -4.77
CA SER A 61 -4.48 5.15 -5.66
C SER A 61 -3.78 5.56 -6.96
N LYS A 62 -4.22 6.66 -7.55
CA LYS A 62 -3.62 7.18 -8.77
C LYS A 62 -2.20 7.70 -8.54
N LEU A 63 -2.00 8.40 -7.43
CA LEU A 63 -0.69 8.99 -7.11
C LEU A 63 0.36 7.92 -6.88
N TYR A 64 0.02 6.90 -6.10
CA TYR A 64 0.95 5.84 -5.74
C TYR A 64 0.96 4.69 -6.74
N LYS A 65 0.05 4.71 -7.72
CA LYS A 65 -0.08 3.65 -8.75
C LYS A 65 -0.32 2.29 -8.12
N VAL A 66 -1.21 2.25 -7.15
CA VAL A 66 -1.65 1.01 -6.51
C VAL A 66 -3.16 0.91 -6.61
N ASP A 67 -3.68 -0.31 -6.53
CA ASP A 67 -5.13 -0.52 -6.55
C ASP A 67 -5.75 -0.02 -5.25
N SER A 68 -6.92 0.61 -5.36
CA SER A 68 -7.66 1.05 -4.18
C SER A 68 -8.04 -0.13 -3.30
N SER A 69 -8.31 -1.29 -3.89
CA SER A 69 -8.59 -2.51 -3.14
C SER A 69 -7.42 -2.93 -2.27
N TRP A 70 -6.19 -2.77 -2.77
CA TRP A 70 -5.00 -3.04 -1.96
C TRP A 70 -4.91 -2.06 -0.78
N LEU A 71 -5.18 -0.79 -1.03
CA LEU A 71 -5.15 0.22 0.03
C LEU A 71 -6.19 -0.10 1.12
N LEU A 72 -7.34 -0.65 0.70
CA LEU A 72 -8.40 -1.03 1.62
C LEU A 72 -8.15 -2.38 2.30
N GLY A 73 -7.11 -3.11 1.89
CA GLY A 73 -6.82 -4.41 2.46
C GLY A 73 -7.72 -5.53 1.97
N GLU A 74 -8.51 -5.27 0.95
CA GLU A 74 -9.49 -6.25 0.45
C GLU A 74 -8.86 -7.36 -0.36
N ASP A 75 -7.77 -7.05 -1.07
CA ASP A 75 -7.11 -8.03 -1.94
C ASP A 75 -6.48 -9.18 -1.17
N GLU A 76 -6.07 -8.96 0.07
CA GLU A 76 -5.39 -10.00 0.84
C GLU A 76 -6.27 -11.20 1.14
N ASP A 77 -7.57 -10.98 1.25
CA ASP A 77 -8.52 -12.04 1.59
C ASP A 77 -9.29 -12.55 0.38
N SER A 78 -9.02 -12.04 -0.81
CA SER A 78 -9.75 -12.45 -2.01
C SER A 78 -9.16 -13.72 -2.60
N GLU A 79 -10.01 -14.51 -3.25
CA GLU A 79 -9.56 -15.69 -3.99
C GLU A 79 -8.63 -15.30 -5.14
N LEU A 80 -8.88 -14.15 -5.75
CA LEU A 80 -8.04 -13.66 -6.83
C LEU A 80 -6.62 -13.36 -6.33
N ALA A 81 -6.51 -12.68 -5.19
CA ALA A 81 -5.20 -12.38 -4.61
C ALA A 81 -4.45 -13.66 -4.23
N LYS A 82 -5.16 -14.63 -3.65
CA LYS A 82 -4.57 -15.93 -3.31
C LYS A 82 -4.08 -16.65 -4.56
N GLY A 83 -4.87 -16.59 -5.63
CA GLY A 83 -4.48 -17.17 -6.91
C GLY A 83 -3.24 -16.52 -7.50
N LYS A 84 -3.18 -15.20 -7.44
CA LYS A 84 -2.01 -14.46 -7.92
C LYS A 84 -0.76 -14.79 -7.12
N LEU A 85 -0.89 -14.93 -5.81
CA LEU A 85 0.23 -15.31 -4.94
C LEU A 85 0.73 -16.70 -5.27
N LYS A 86 -0.18 -17.67 -5.46
CA LYS A 86 0.19 -19.03 -5.83
C LYS A 86 0.90 -19.07 -7.17
N PHE A 87 0.39 -18.32 -8.15
CA PHE A 87 1.01 -18.23 -9.46
C PHE A 87 2.41 -17.64 -9.36
N ALA A 88 2.57 -16.53 -8.64
CA ALA A 88 3.86 -15.89 -8.47
C ALA A 88 4.85 -16.82 -7.79
N ALA A 89 4.41 -17.52 -6.73
CA ALA A 89 5.27 -18.47 -6.02
C ALA A 89 5.72 -19.61 -6.96
N ARG A 90 4.82 -20.10 -7.79
CA ARG A 90 5.14 -21.15 -8.75
C ARG A 90 6.17 -20.68 -9.77
N GLU A 91 5.98 -19.48 -10.30
CA GLU A 91 6.92 -18.93 -11.28
C GLU A 91 8.29 -18.68 -10.64
N LEU A 92 8.32 -18.16 -9.41
CA LEU A 92 9.57 -17.96 -8.69
C LEU A 92 10.30 -19.27 -8.46
N SER A 93 9.58 -20.36 -8.17
CA SER A 93 10.21 -21.65 -7.90
C SER A 93 10.88 -22.24 -9.14
N LYS A 94 10.50 -21.81 -10.34
CA LYS A 94 11.10 -22.24 -11.59
C LYS A 94 12.36 -21.46 -11.95
N MET A 95 12.60 -20.35 -11.29
CA MET A 95 13.75 -19.49 -11.56
C MET A 95 15.00 -20.03 -10.88
N SER A 96 16.17 -19.77 -11.48
CA SER A 96 17.42 -20.07 -10.85
C SER A 96 17.62 -19.16 -9.65
N GLU A 97 18.51 -19.56 -8.71
CA GLU A 97 18.85 -18.72 -7.58
C GLU A 97 19.42 -17.38 -8.01
N GLU A 98 20.22 -17.40 -9.07
CA GLU A 98 20.80 -16.17 -9.61
C GLU A 98 19.70 -15.21 -10.09
N ASP A 99 18.73 -15.73 -10.84
CA ASP A 99 17.64 -14.92 -11.35
C ASP A 99 16.74 -14.40 -10.23
N LYS A 100 16.48 -15.22 -9.23
CA LYS A 100 15.70 -14.79 -8.06
C LYS A 100 16.42 -13.63 -7.34
N ASN A 101 17.72 -13.77 -7.16
CA ASN A 101 18.52 -12.74 -6.47
C ASN A 101 18.48 -11.43 -7.25
N LYS A 102 18.61 -11.50 -8.58
CA LYS A 102 18.53 -10.31 -9.43
C LYS A 102 17.17 -9.64 -9.34
N LEU A 103 16.10 -10.44 -9.33
CA LEU A 103 14.74 -9.91 -9.22
C LEU A 103 14.54 -9.21 -7.87
N PHE A 104 14.99 -9.85 -6.79
CA PHE A 104 14.84 -9.28 -5.46
C PHE A 104 15.68 -8.00 -5.30
N GLU A 105 16.84 -7.93 -5.91
CA GLU A 105 17.65 -6.71 -5.92
C GLU A 105 16.90 -5.56 -6.61
N ILE A 106 16.32 -5.84 -7.78
CA ILE A 106 15.55 -4.85 -8.53
C ILE A 106 14.40 -4.32 -7.71
N LEU A 107 13.69 -5.23 -7.02
CA LEU A 107 12.54 -4.87 -6.19
C LEU A 107 12.94 -4.28 -4.84
N ASN A 108 14.22 -4.39 -4.49
CA ASN A 108 14.75 -3.88 -3.22
C ASN A 108 14.01 -4.42 -2.00
N ILE A 109 13.66 -5.70 -2.06
CA ILE A 109 12.90 -6.36 -0.98
C ILE A 109 13.71 -7.38 -0.20
N LEU A 110 14.96 -7.58 -0.54
CA LEU A 110 15.83 -8.48 0.21
C LEU A 110 16.23 -7.84 1.53
N PRO A 111 16.12 -8.56 2.62
CA PRO A 111 16.65 -8.08 3.89
C PRO A 111 18.18 -8.04 3.79
N LYS A 112 18.75 -7.03 4.39
CA LYS A 112 20.19 -6.85 4.39
C LYS A 112 20.79 -7.34 5.69
#